data_45629b8bf3a85aef25fc96a912b00cd3
#
_entry.id   45629b8bf3a85aef25fc96a912b00cd3
#
_cell.length_a   1.000
_cell.length_b   1.000
_cell.length_c   1.000
_cell.angle_alpha   90.00
_cell.angle_beta   90.00
_cell.angle_gamma   90.00
#
_symmetry.space_group_name_H-M   'P 1'
#
loop_
_entity.id
_entity.type
_entity.pdbx_description
1 polymer ?
#
loop_
_entity_poly.entity_id
_entity_poly.type
_entity_poly.pdbx_seq_one_letter_code
_entity_poly.pdbx_strand_id
1 'polypeptide(L)'
;MPANHFNAHTEYGIGIGLRIPHYGHILEKKPVVDWFEIISENYMVDGGRPLHVLDQILEQYRVVQHGVSMYFGNAARPNRDHLRRLKRLVKRTGTPWLSDHLCWGSVDGRFTHDLLPMPYSWEAVEWTARNIREVQDTLGIPVAVENVSSYAEFHASEMTEWEFLSEVVERADCGILLDVNNIYVSSKNHVFDPYVYLDAVPTERVAQIHIAGHTKFERYILDTHDHPVLNPVWKLYGHAIQRIGRTATLLEWDDRIPSFDEVHAEALKANRFLPHANTIAA
;
A
#
# COMPACT_ATOMS: atom_id res chain seq x y z
N MET A 1 3.78 17.97 19.14
CA MET A 1 3.50 17.30 17.86
C MET A 1 2.07 16.86 17.93
N PRO A 2 1.27 17.02 16.86
CA PRO A 2 -0.08 16.45 16.85
C PRO A 2 0.04 14.95 17.12
N ALA A 3 -0.92 14.40 17.86
CA ALA A 3 -0.96 12.97 18.09
C ALA A 3 -1.07 12.26 16.73
N ASN A 4 -0.12 11.40 16.43
CA ASN A 4 -0.14 10.61 15.22
C ASN A 4 -1.42 9.75 15.22
N HIS A 5 -2.32 9.95 14.25
CA HIS A 5 -3.52 9.12 14.11
C HIS A 5 -3.17 7.66 13.84
N PHE A 6 -2.09 7.41 13.14
CA PHE A 6 -1.43 6.13 13.12
C PHE A 6 -0.54 6.03 14.34
N ASN A 7 -1.16 5.80 15.47
CA ASN A 7 -0.39 5.33 16.60
C ASN A 7 0.14 3.96 16.20
N ALA A 8 1.37 3.95 15.79
CA ALA A 8 2.13 3.10 14.94
C ALA A 8 2.11 1.58 15.19
N HIS A 9 1.15 0.96 15.75
CA HIS A 9 1.29 -0.46 16.06
C HIS A 9 0.01 -1.26 15.86
N THR A 10 -0.55 -1.15 14.66
CA THR A 10 -1.51 -2.15 14.23
C THR A 10 -0.76 -3.36 13.67
N GLU A 11 -0.18 -4.15 14.57
CA GLU A 11 0.47 -5.39 14.19
C GLU A 11 -0.60 -6.42 13.79
N TYR A 12 -0.87 -6.50 12.48
CA TYR A 12 -1.79 -7.50 11.94
C TYR A 12 -1.10 -8.77 11.47
N GLY A 13 0.23 -8.88 11.64
CA GLY A 13 0.99 -10.02 11.16
C GLY A 13 1.22 -9.98 9.65
N ILE A 14 1.20 -11.17 9.02
CA ILE A 14 1.50 -11.35 7.60
C ILE A 14 0.22 -11.61 6.83
N GLY A 15 -0.11 -10.70 5.91
CA GLY A 15 -1.27 -10.78 5.03
C GLY A 15 -0.92 -11.15 3.59
N ILE A 16 -1.96 -11.46 2.85
CA ILE A 16 -1.90 -11.68 1.40
C ILE A 16 -3.10 -11.02 0.70
N GLY A 17 -2.93 -10.69 -0.58
CA GLY A 17 -4.02 -10.16 -1.39
C GLY A 17 -5.16 -11.16 -1.56
N LEU A 18 -6.40 -10.73 -1.33
CA LEU A 18 -7.60 -11.53 -1.62
C LEU A 18 -7.88 -11.50 -3.12
N ARG A 19 -7.41 -12.50 -3.83
CA ARG A 19 -7.50 -12.57 -5.30
C ARG A 19 -8.52 -13.62 -5.73
N ILE A 20 -9.24 -13.35 -6.82
CA ILE A 20 -10.35 -14.20 -7.35
C ILE A 20 -9.96 -15.68 -7.52
N PRO A 21 -8.76 -16.03 -8.05
CA PRO A 21 -8.38 -17.44 -8.19
C PRO A 21 -8.36 -18.23 -6.87
N HIS A 22 -8.19 -17.54 -5.74
CA HIS A 22 -8.06 -18.16 -4.43
C HIS A 22 -9.38 -18.31 -3.66
N TYR A 23 -10.47 -17.69 -4.10
CA TYR A 23 -11.75 -17.67 -3.37
C TYR A 23 -12.24 -19.06 -3.01
N GLY A 24 -12.23 -19.99 -3.98
CA GLY A 24 -12.68 -21.37 -3.74
C GLY A 24 -11.86 -22.06 -2.66
N HIS A 25 -10.53 -21.96 -2.75
CA HIS A 25 -9.62 -22.55 -1.77
C HIS A 25 -9.85 -21.96 -0.36
N ILE A 26 -9.93 -20.63 -0.25
CA ILE A 26 -10.08 -19.94 1.03
C ILE A 26 -11.40 -20.33 1.70
N LEU A 27 -12.50 -20.33 0.96
CA LEU A 27 -13.83 -20.64 1.50
C LEU A 27 -13.97 -22.12 1.89
N GLU A 28 -13.35 -23.03 1.13
CA GLU A 28 -13.42 -24.47 1.38
C GLU A 28 -12.45 -24.92 2.48
N LYS A 29 -11.18 -24.51 2.39
CA LYS A 29 -10.10 -24.99 3.26
C LYS A 29 -9.92 -24.17 4.52
N LYS A 30 -10.38 -22.92 4.53
CA LYS A 30 -10.27 -22.00 5.68
C LYS A 30 -8.82 -21.93 6.22
N PRO A 31 -7.84 -21.59 5.37
CA PRO A 31 -6.43 -21.56 5.76
C PRO A 31 -6.19 -20.55 6.87
N VAL A 32 -5.15 -20.78 7.67
CA VAL A 32 -4.73 -19.84 8.72
C VAL A 32 -3.94 -18.70 8.06
N VAL A 33 -4.56 -17.54 7.95
CA VAL A 33 -3.97 -16.30 7.45
C VAL A 33 -4.27 -15.20 8.45
N ASP A 34 -3.31 -14.33 8.74
CA ASP A 34 -3.51 -13.28 9.73
C ASP A 34 -4.54 -12.24 9.25
N TRP A 35 -4.49 -11.86 7.98
CA TRP A 35 -5.43 -10.92 7.35
C TRP A 35 -5.34 -10.96 5.81
N PHE A 36 -6.39 -10.45 5.16
CA PHE A 36 -6.45 -10.28 3.72
C PHE A 36 -6.52 -8.80 3.35
N GLU A 37 -5.90 -8.45 2.22
CA GLU A 37 -6.12 -7.16 1.58
C GLU A 37 -7.01 -7.30 0.36
N ILE A 38 -7.92 -6.36 0.18
CA ILE A 38 -8.76 -6.24 -1.00
C ILE A 38 -8.45 -4.96 -1.78
N ILE A 39 -8.50 -5.06 -3.11
CA ILE A 39 -8.59 -3.88 -3.97
C ILE A 39 -10.03 -3.37 -3.89
N SER A 40 -10.22 -2.20 -3.31
CA SER A 40 -11.53 -1.62 -2.99
C SER A 40 -12.46 -1.55 -4.19
N GLU A 41 -11.94 -1.16 -5.34
CA GLU A 41 -12.70 -0.96 -6.58
C GLU A 41 -13.37 -2.25 -7.06
N ASN A 42 -12.79 -3.42 -6.80
CA ASN A 42 -13.36 -4.71 -7.16
C ASN A 42 -14.65 -5.03 -6.37
N TYR A 43 -14.87 -4.34 -5.25
CA TYR A 43 -16.02 -4.56 -4.35
C TYR A 43 -16.96 -3.34 -4.29
N MET A 44 -16.67 -2.27 -5.02
CA MET A 44 -17.52 -1.08 -5.09
C MET A 44 -18.67 -1.26 -6.09
N VAL A 45 -19.36 -2.38 -5.96
CA VAL A 45 -20.52 -2.79 -6.77
C VAL A 45 -21.80 -2.77 -5.95
N ASP A 46 -22.96 -2.79 -6.62
CA ASP A 46 -24.26 -2.73 -5.93
C ASP A 46 -24.75 -4.11 -5.43
N GLY A 47 -24.03 -5.21 -5.74
CA GLY A 47 -24.36 -6.56 -5.32
C GLY A 47 -23.58 -7.63 -6.07
N GLY A 48 -24.06 -8.87 -6.01
CA GLY A 48 -23.52 -9.98 -6.75
C GLY A 48 -22.38 -10.74 -6.05
N ARG A 49 -21.70 -11.59 -6.83
CA ARG A 49 -20.70 -12.54 -6.32
C ARG A 49 -19.56 -11.88 -5.52
N PRO A 50 -19.00 -10.72 -5.92
CA PRO A 50 -17.91 -10.10 -5.17
C PRO A 50 -18.29 -9.81 -3.72
N LEU A 51 -19.46 -9.17 -3.50
CA LEU A 51 -19.91 -8.84 -2.15
C LEU A 51 -20.32 -10.08 -1.35
N HIS A 52 -20.90 -11.09 -2.00
CA HIS A 52 -21.26 -12.35 -1.34
C HIS A 52 -20.01 -13.09 -0.85
N VAL A 53 -18.95 -13.15 -1.65
CA VAL A 53 -17.68 -13.74 -1.23
C VAL A 53 -17.03 -12.93 -0.12
N LEU A 54 -17.02 -11.60 -0.25
CA LEU A 54 -16.48 -10.73 0.78
C LEU A 54 -17.16 -10.95 2.14
N ASP A 55 -18.49 -11.06 2.16
CA ASP A 55 -19.23 -11.30 3.41
C ASP A 55 -18.81 -12.62 4.08
N GLN A 56 -18.65 -13.70 3.30
CA GLN A 56 -18.17 -14.98 3.83
C GLN A 56 -16.72 -14.91 4.35
N ILE A 57 -15.87 -14.12 3.71
CA ILE A 57 -14.49 -13.87 4.18
C ILE A 57 -14.51 -13.11 5.50
N LEU A 58 -15.33 -12.07 5.61
CA LEU A 58 -15.45 -11.23 6.81
C LEU A 58 -15.96 -12.00 8.05
N GLU A 59 -16.64 -13.13 7.88
CA GLU A 59 -17.06 -14.00 9.00
C GLU A 59 -15.85 -14.63 9.72
N GLN A 60 -14.70 -14.74 9.08
CA GLN A 60 -13.57 -15.51 9.58
C GLN A 60 -12.24 -14.74 9.60
N TYR A 61 -12.09 -13.73 8.76
CA TYR A 61 -10.83 -13.04 8.52
C TYR A 61 -10.95 -11.54 8.68
N ARG A 62 -9.87 -10.93 9.11
CA ARG A 62 -9.68 -9.48 9.03
C ARG A 62 -9.43 -9.09 7.59
N VAL A 63 -10.02 -7.97 7.17
CA VAL A 63 -9.83 -7.43 5.83
C VAL A 63 -9.40 -5.98 5.94
N VAL A 64 -8.33 -5.62 5.22
CA VAL A 64 -7.87 -4.26 5.05
C VAL A 64 -8.15 -3.84 3.60
N GLN A 65 -8.47 -2.57 3.41
CA GLN A 65 -8.77 -2.01 2.10
C GLN A 65 -7.57 -1.27 1.53
N HIS A 66 -7.26 -1.60 0.28
CA HIS A 66 -6.35 -0.87 -0.56
C HIS A 66 -7.11 -0.33 -1.78
N GLY A 67 -6.83 0.91 -2.18
CA GLY A 67 -7.44 1.57 -3.33
C GLY A 67 -6.44 1.83 -4.44
N VAL A 68 -6.94 1.96 -5.67
CA VAL A 68 -6.11 2.23 -6.86
C VAL A 68 -6.63 3.42 -7.69
N SER A 69 -7.58 4.18 -7.16
CA SER A 69 -8.28 5.20 -7.96
C SER A 69 -8.49 6.55 -7.26
N MET A 70 -7.88 6.76 -6.10
CA MET A 70 -7.99 8.05 -5.40
C MET A 70 -7.19 9.15 -6.09
N TYR A 71 -6.02 8.79 -6.66
CA TYR A 71 -5.14 9.73 -7.34
C TYR A 71 -4.90 11.00 -6.51
N PHE A 72 -4.35 10.84 -5.30
CA PHE A 72 -4.17 11.94 -4.33
C PHE A 72 -3.42 13.13 -4.90
N GLY A 73 -2.53 12.89 -5.87
CA GLY A 73 -1.75 13.93 -6.56
C GLY A 73 -2.52 14.73 -7.62
N ASN A 74 -3.77 14.40 -7.90
CA ASN A 74 -4.56 15.21 -8.82
C ASN A 74 -4.78 16.62 -8.26
N ALA A 75 -4.68 17.63 -9.10
CA ALA A 75 -5.04 19.01 -8.74
C ALA A 75 -6.53 19.15 -8.40
N ALA A 76 -7.37 18.31 -9.01
CA ALA A 76 -8.80 18.24 -8.73
C ALA A 76 -9.08 17.64 -7.35
N ARG A 77 -10.25 17.97 -6.79
CA ARG A 77 -10.75 17.37 -5.56
C ARG A 77 -11.10 15.89 -5.77
N PRO A 78 -11.05 15.07 -4.71
CA PRO A 78 -11.48 13.67 -4.77
C PRO A 78 -12.92 13.53 -5.29
N ASN A 79 -13.14 12.48 -6.07
CA ASN A 79 -14.44 12.21 -6.68
C ASN A 79 -15.47 11.82 -5.61
N ARG A 80 -16.52 12.62 -5.43
CA ARG A 80 -17.54 12.43 -4.38
C ARG A 80 -18.34 11.15 -4.55
N ASP A 81 -18.55 10.69 -5.79
CA ASP A 81 -19.29 9.44 -6.05
C ASP A 81 -18.45 8.24 -5.68
N HIS A 82 -17.16 8.28 -6.02
CA HIS A 82 -16.19 7.30 -5.58
C HIS A 82 -16.12 7.24 -4.05
N LEU A 83 -15.95 8.37 -3.38
CA LEU A 83 -15.93 8.45 -1.91
C LEU A 83 -17.20 7.90 -1.25
N ARG A 84 -18.38 8.13 -1.84
CA ARG A 84 -19.64 7.57 -1.32
C ARG A 84 -19.66 6.04 -1.40
N ARG A 85 -19.19 5.46 -2.50
CA ARG A 85 -19.09 4.00 -2.67
C ARG A 85 -18.06 3.42 -1.72
N LEU A 86 -16.90 4.04 -1.63
CA LEU A 86 -15.82 3.64 -0.74
C LEU A 86 -16.26 3.68 0.73
N LYS A 87 -16.98 4.74 1.16
CA LYS A 87 -17.53 4.82 2.51
C LYS A 87 -18.50 3.70 2.85
N ARG A 88 -19.31 3.22 1.88
CA ARG A 88 -20.17 2.06 2.08
C ARG A 88 -19.35 0.79 2.29
N LEU A 89 -18.27 0.64 1.52
CA LEU A 89 -17.38 -0.51 1.64
C LEU A 89 -16.61 -0.49 2.97
N VAL A 90 -16.10 0.68 3.40
CA VAL A 90 -15.48 0.86 4.72
C VAL A 90 -16.41 0.42 5.85
N LYS A 91 -17.68 0.81 5.79
CA LYS A 91 -18.69 0.36 6.79
C LYS A 91 -18.92 -1.16 6.76
N ARG A 92 -18.84 -1.78 5.58
CA ARG A 92 -19.07 -3.23 5.42
C ARG A 92 -17.90 -4.04 5.96
N THR A 93 -16.68 -3.63 5.66
CA THR A 93 -15.47 -4.39 6.04
C THR A 93 -15.01 -4.10 7.47
N GLY A 94 -15.33 -2.92 7.99
CA GLY A 94 -14.78 -2.47 9.27
C GLY A 94 -13.26 -2.27 9.22
N THR A 95 -12.71 -1.99 8.02
CA THR A 95 -11.27 -1.76 7.85
C THR A 95 -10.77 -0.66 8.79
N PRO A 96 -9.62 -0.84 9.47
CA PRO A 96 -9.10 0.15 10.41
C PRO A 96 -8.44 1.35 9.72
N TRP A 97 -7.95 1.16 8.51
CA TRP A 97 -7.43 2.21 7.62
C TRP A 97 -7.75 1.87 6.16
N LEU A 98 -7.61 2.85 5.30
CA LEU A 98 -7.59 2.71 3.84
C LEU A 98 -6.20 3.08 3.35
N SER A 99 -5.61 2.31 2.46
CA SER A 99 -4.42 2.71 1.71
C SER A 99 -4.76 3.01 0.24
N ASP A 100 -4.01 3.91 -0.38
CA ASP A 100 -4.04 4.18 -1.83
C ASP A 100 -2.75 4.93 -2.23
N HIS A 101 -2.47 4.99 -3.50
CA HIS A 101 -1.20 5.42 -4.07
C HIS A 101 -0.98 6.93 -4.07
N LEU A 102 0.27 7.32 -3.83
CA LEU A 102 0.74 8.70 -3.92
C LEU A 102 1.08 9.04 -5.39
N CYS A 103 0.06 9.17 -6.20
CA CYS A 103 0.17 9.33 -7.66
C CYS A 103 -0.87 10.31 -8.21
N TRP A 104 -0.73 10.65 -9.48
CA TRP A 104 -1.82 11.23 -10.25
C TRP A 104 -2.25 10.27 -11.37
N GLY A 105 -3.47 10.38 -11.85
CA GLY A 105 -4.01 9.46 -12.85
C GLY A 105 -5.15 10.04 -13.67
N SER A 106 -5.52 11.31 -13.46
CA SER A 106 -6.55 11.93 -14.28
C SER A 106 -6.41 13.45 -14.40
N VAL A 107 -6.77 13.97 -15.57
CA VAL A 107 -6.88 15.41 -15.88
C VAL A 107 -8.18 15.65 -16.63
N ASP A 108 -8.98 16.63 -16.20
CA ASP A 108 -10.23 17.04 -16.84
C ASP A 108 -11.19 15.87 -17.15
N GLY A 109 -11.30 14.90 -16.24
CA GLY A 109 -12.15 13.74 -16.39
C GLY A 109 -11.63 12.66 -17.35
N ARG A 110 -10.41 12.81 -17.85
CA ARG A 110 -9.71 11.79 -18.63
C ARG A 110 -8.79 11.02 -17.72
N PHE A 111 -8.91 9.71 -17.70
CA PHE A 111 -8.12 8.81 -16.86
C PHE A 111 -7.01 8.16 -17.67
N THR A 112 -5.82 8.08 -17.08
CA THR A 112 -4.66 7.42 -17.69
C THR A 112 -4.72 5.91 -17.56
N HIS A 113 -5.51 5.40 -16.60
CA HIS A 113 -5.53 3.99 -16.19
C HIS A 113 -4.15 3.49 -15.73
N ASP A 114 -3.37 4.38 -15.14
CA ASP A 114 -2.04 4.11 -14.64
C ASP A 114 -1.75 4.97 -13.42
N LEU A 115 -0.77 4.56 -12.62
CA LEU A 115 -0.29 5.24 -11.42
C LEU A 115 0.92 6.09 -11.81
N LEU A 116 0.70 7.33 -12.21
CA LEU A 116 1.76 8.18 -12.72
C LEU A 116 2.48 8.94 -11.59
N PRO A 117 3.82 9.04 -11.64
CA PRO A 117 4.58 9.82 -10.68
C PRO A 117 4.21 11.30 -10.78
N MET A 118 4.48 12.05 -9.71
CA MET A 118 4.19 13.48 -9.61
C MET A 118 5.48 14.30 -9.62
N PRO A 119 5.43 15.59 -10.00
CA PRO A 119 6.51 16.50 -9.66
C PRO A 119 6.56 16.66 -8.13
N TYR A 120 7.70 16.41 -7.52
CA TYR A 120 7.90 16.55 -6.07
C TYR A 120 8.15 18.02 -5.73
N SER A 121 7.10 18.84 -5.78
CA SER A 121 7.12 20.27 -5.51
C SER A 121 6.31 20.64 -4.27
N TRP A 122 6.57 21.80 -3.68
CA TRP A 122 5.79 22.30 -2.55
C TRP A 122 4.31 22.50 -2.88
N GLU A 123 4.00 22.90 -4.11
CA GLU A 123 2.62 22.99 -4.57
C GLU A 123 1.93 21.62 -4.58
N ALA A 124 2.62 20.59 -5.08
CA ALA A 124 2.10 19.22 -5.09
C ALA A 124 1.90 18.67 -3.67
N VAL A 125 2.79 18.99 -2.72
CA VAL A 125 2.61 18.65 -1.29
C VAL A 125 1.29 19.21 -0.76
N GLU A 126 1.01 20.50 -0.98
CA GLU A 126 -0.21 21.15 -0.48
C GLU A 126 -1.49 20.54 -1.08
N TRP A 127 -1.50 20.31 -2.38
CA TRP A 127 -2.64 19.69 -3.06
C TRP A 127 -2.91 18.28 -2.58
N THR A 128 -1.88 17.47 -2.50
CA THR A 128 -1.95 16.08 -2.07
C THR A 128 -2.41 15.98 -0.62
N ALA A 129 -1.79 16.71 0.28
CA ALA A 129 -2.16 16.72 1.69
C ALA A 129 -3.61 17.18 1.90
N ARG A 130 -4.08 18.19 1.14
CA ARG A 130 -5.48 18.62 1.16
C ARG A 130 -6.43 17.50 0.73
N ASN A 131 -6.11 16.80 -0.37
CA ASN A 131 -6.93 15.73 -0.90
C ASN A 131 -7.03 14.56 0.10
N ILE A 132 -5.92 14.18 0.72
CA ILE A 132 -5.87 13.13 1.74
C ILE A 132 -6.74 13.51 2.94
N ARG A 133 -6.62 14.74 3.48
CA ARG A 133 -7.46 15.20 4.59
C ARG A 133 -8.95 15.14 4.25
N GLU A 134 -9.36 15.57 3.04
CA GLU A 134 -10.75 15.49 2.59
C GLU A 134 -11.27 14.04 2.57
N VAL A 135 -10.42 13.11 2.18
CA VAL A 135 -10.75 11.68 2.19
C VAL A 135 -10.89 11.15 3.61
N GLN A 136 -9.94 11.43 4.50
CA GLN A 136 -9.99 11.04 5.91
C GLN A 136 -11.25 11.58 6.58
N ASP A 137 -11.55 12.86 6.40
CA ASP A 137 -12.76 13.52 6.95
C ASP A 137 -14.05 12.89 6.41
N THR A 138 -14.07 12.56 5.13
CA THR A 138 -15.26 11.95 4.49
C THR A 138 -15.47 10.52 4.95
N LEU A 139 -14.41 9.72 5.02
CA LEU A 139 -14.51 8.30 5.38
C LEU A 139 -14.64 8.11 6.89
N GLY A 140 -14.03 8.96 7.68
CA GLY A 140 -13.96 8.86 9.15
C GLY A 140 -12.99 7.79 9.64
N ILE A 141 -12.01 7.43 8.81
CA ILE A 141 -10.91 6.51 9.15
C ILE A 141 -9.59 7.08 8.63
N PRO A 142 -8.44 6.66 9.19
CA PRO A 142 -7.14 7.05 8.69
C PRO A 142 -6.89 6.56 7.27
N VAL A 143 -6.03 7.30 6.54
CA VAL A 143 -5.50 6.93 5.24
C VAL A 143 -4.00 6.65 5.37
N ALA A 144 -3.49 5.64 4.68
CA ALA A 144 -2.07 5.39 4.47
C ALA A 144 -1.74 5.58 2.99
N VAL A 145 -0.77 6.43 2.69
CA VAL A 145 -0.36 6.66 1.30
C VAL A 145 0.81 5.77 0.93
N GLU A 146 0.74 5.21 -0.28
CA GLU A 146 1.76 4.31 -0.79
C GLU A 146 2.72 5.04 -1.72
N ASN A 147 4.03 4.81 -1.53
CA ASN A 147 5.07 5.21 -2.46
C ASN A 147 5.00 4.33 -3.72
N VAL A 148 4.93 4.96 -4.88
CA VAL A 148 4.78 4.25 -6.17
C VAL A 148 6.14 3.93 -6.80
N SER A 149 6.18 2.89 -7.63
CA SER A 149 7.30 2.68 -8.55
C SER A 149 7.30 3.75 -9.64
N SER A 150 8.47 4.26 -10.02
CA SER A 150 8.54 5.33 -11.02
C SER A 150 9.52 5.03 -12.15
N TYR A 151 9.19 5.57 -13.33
CA TYR A 151 9.90 5.37 -14.59
C TYR A 151 10.26 6.68 -15.27
N ALA A 152 9.86 7.79 -14.67
CA ALA A 152 10.10 9.14 -15.18
C ALA A 152 10.29 10.11 -14.01
N GLU A 153 11.09 11.13 -14.25
CA GLU A 153 11.33 12.23 -13.30
C GLU A 153 10.87 13.55 -13.91
N PHE A 154 10.50 14.49 -13.07
CA PHE A 154 10.10 15.82 -13.48
C PHE A 154 11.19 16.83 -13.18
N HIS A 155 11.59 17.62 -14.18
CA HIS A 155 12.53 18.74 -13.97
C HIS A 155 12.02 19.79 -12.98
N ALA A 156 10.70 19.81 -12.75
CA ALA A 156 10.07 20.72 -11.80
C ALA A 156 10.11 20.22 -10.36
N SER A 157 10.68 19.05 -10.10
CA SER A 157 10.85 18.56 -8.74
C SER A 157 11.83 19.42 -7.96
N GLU A 158 11.45 19.80 -6.74
CA GLU A 158 12.19 20.69 -5.82
C GLU A 158 12.82 19.91 -4.66
N MET A 159 12.44 18.64 -4.52
CA MET A 159 12.87 17.74 -3.45
C MET A 159 12.92 16.29 -3.94
N THR A 160 13.49 15.40 -3.14
CA THR A 160 13.50 13.96 -3.39
C THR A 160 12.11 13.35 -3.10
N GLU A 161 11.86 12.13 -3.61
CA GLU A 161 10.61 11.41 -3.35
C GLU A 161 10.35 11.19 -1.85
N TRP A 162 11.37 10.78 -1.09
CA TRP A 162 11.24 10.54 0.35
C TRP A 162 11.02 11.81 1.17
N GLU A 163 11.56 12.96 0.74
CA GLU A 163 11.24 14.26 1.33
C GLU A 163 9.79 14.63 1.01
N PHE A 164 9.36 14.44 -0.23
CA PHE A 164 7.98 14.68 -0.65
C PHE A 164 6.98 13.82 0.13
N LEU A 165 7.23 12.52 0.24
CA LEU A 165 6.42 11.61 1.04
C LEU A 165 6.31 12.08 2.49
N SER A 166 7.45 12.43 3.11
CA SER A 166 7.50 12.90 4.50
C SER A 166 6.70 14.19 4.70
N GLU A 167 6.86 15.17 3.82
CA GLU A 167 6.11 16.43 3.87
C GLU A 167 4.60 16.23 3.68
N VAL A 168 4.21 15.36 2.75
CA VAL A 168 2.79 15.03 2.52
C VAL A 168 2.16 14.41 3.75
N VAL A 169 2.79 13.38 4.34
CA VAL A 169 2.20 12.66 5.46
C VAL A 169 2.16 13.49 6.74
N GLU A 170 3.14 14.36 6.94
CA GLU A 170 3.13 15.32 8.05
C GLU A 170 1.98 16.32 7.91
N ARG A 171 1.82 16.93 6.74
CA ARG A 171 0.77 17.93 6.49
C ARG A 171 -0.63 17.34 6.43
N ALA A 172 -0.76 16.13 5.92
CA ALA A 172 -2.04 15.42 5.86
C ALA A 172 -2.43 14.80 7.20
N ASP A 173 -1.49 14.63 8.12
CA ASP A 173 -1.61 13.81 9.32
C ASP A 173 -2.15 12.41 8.98
N CYS A 174 -1.46 11.74 8.07
CA CYS A 174 -1.83 10.42 7.57
C CYS A 174 -0.69 9.40 7.77
N GLY A 175 -0.96 8.14 7.50
CA GLY A 175 0.01 7.07 7.55
C GLY A 175 0.72 6.83 6.22
N ILE A 176 1.64 5.88 6.25
CA ILE A 176 2.38 5.37 5.10
C ILE A 176 2.07 3.89 4.94
N LEU A 177 1.71 3.49 3.73
CA LEU A 177 1.94 2.14 3.25
C LEU A 177 3.30 2.16 2.56
N LEU A 178 4.27 1.48 3.15
CA LEU A 178 5.65 1.45 2.65
C LEU A 178 5.84 0.25 1.72
N ASP A 179 5.84 0.48 0.42
CA ASP A 179 6.19 -0.58 -0.54
C ASP A 179 7.69 -0.62 -0.77
N VAL A 180 8.30 -1.73 -0.31
CA VAL A 180 9.76 -1.94 -0.39
C VAL A 180 10.20 -2.36 -1.78
N ASN A 181 9.30 -3.02 -2.55
CA ASN A 181 9.58 -3.38 -3.94
C ASN A 181 9.60 -2.12 -4.81
N ASN A 182 8.65 -1.20 -4.61
CA ASN A 182 8.60 0.07 -5.32
C ASN A 182 9.85 0.92 -5.08
N ILE A 183 10.34 0.97 -3.83
CA ILE A 183 11.63 1.61 -3.53
C ILE A 183 12.76 0.94 -4.31
N TYR A 184 12.81 -0.41 -4.32
CA TYR A 184 13.85 -1.12 -5.06
C TYR A 184 13.76 -0.85 -6.56
N VAL A 185 12.57 -0.94 -7.16
CA VAL A 185 12.33 -0.67 -8.58
C VAL A 185 12.77 0.75 -8.94
N SER A 186 12.29 1.75 -8.23
CA SER A 186 12.65 3.16 -8.43
C SER A 186 14.15 3.39 -8.27
N SER A 187 14.79 2.76 -7.27
CA SER A 187 16.24 2.88 -7.04
C SER A 187 17.09 2.41 -8.22
N LYS A 188 16.61 1.40 -8.95
CA LYS A 188 17.30 0.88 -10.14
C LYS A 188 17.04 1.72 -11.38
N ASN A 189 15.83 2.21 -11.52
CA ASN A 189 15.43 3.02 -12.66
C ASN A 189 16.04 4.43 -12.60
N HIS A 190 16.22 5.01 -11.41
CA HIS A 190 16.74 6.38 -11.18
C HIS A 190 18.14 6.43 -10.55
N VAL A 191 18.77 5.27 -10.33
CA VAL A 191 20.16 5.15 -9.86
C VAL A 191 20.42 5.84 -8.52
N PHE A 192 19.65 5.48 -7.50
CA PHE A 192 19.91 5.91 -6.11
C PHE A 192 20.05 4.71 -5.16
N ASP A 193 20.57 4.94 -3.95
CA ASP A 193 20.66 3.91 -2.92
C ASP A 193 19.30 3.76 -2.20
N PRO A 194 18.63 2.59 -2.31
CA PRO A 194 17.32 2.38 -1.68
C PRO A 194 17.36 2.47 -0.14
N TYR A 195 18.51 2.29 0.48
CA TYR A 195 18.65 2.43 1.93
C TYR A 195 18.53 3.90 2.37
N VAL A 196 19.00 4.85 1.55
CA VAL A 196 18.82 6.29 1.83
C VAL A 196 17.33 6.64 1.89
N TYR A 197 16.53 6.09 0.98
CA TYR A 197 15.07 6.26 1.01
C TYR A 197 14.48 5.72 2.33
N LEU A 198 14.78 4.45 2.63
CA LEU A 198 14.27 3.80 3.84
C LEU A 198 14.70 4.52 5.13
N ASP A 199 15.91 5.08 5.14
CA ASP A 199 16.44 5.79 6.31
C ASP A 199 15.80 7.16 6.51
N ALA A 200 15.23 7.75 5.47
CA ALA A 200 14.54 9.04 5.53
C ALA A 200 13.04 8.94 5.87
N VAL A 201 12.43 7.77 5.70
CA VAL A 201 10.98 7.59 5.99
C VAL A 201 10.68 7.78 7.47
N PRO A 202 9.63 8.57 7.84
CA PRO A 202 9.17 8.70 9.21
C PRO A 202 8.52 7.39 9.68
N THR A 203 9.30 6.59 10.42
CA THR A 203 8.93 5.22 10.81
C THR A 203 7.68 5.14 11.67
N GLU A 204 7.41 6.18 12.46
CA GLU A 204 6.23 6.30 13.32
C GLU A 204 4.93 6.47 12.54
N ARG A 205 5.01 6.75 11.22
CA ARG A 205 3.85 6.86 10.33
C ARG A 205 3.61 5.63 9.48
N VAL A 206 4.47 4.62 9.54
CA VAL A 206 4.30 3.39 8.75
C VAL A 206 3.22 2.51 9.37
N ALA A 207 2.08 2.39 8.69
CA ALA A 207 0.96 1.55 9.10
C ALA A 207 1.05 0.14 8.52
N GLN A 208 1.64 0.01 7.34
CA GLN A 208 1.67 -1.22 6.56
C GLN A 208 2.90 -1.25 5.67
N ILE A 209 3.40 -2.45 5.37
CA ILE A 209 4.47 -2.69 4.41
C ILE A 209 3.95 -3.60 3.32
N HIS A 210 4.20 -3.24 2.05
CA HIS A 210 4.07 -4.15 0.91
C HIS A 210 5.43 -4.72 0.51
N ILE A 211 5.41 -5.97 0.10
CA ILE A 211 6.51 -6.69 -0.54
C ILE A 211 5.98 -7.41 -1.77
N ALA A 212 6.70 -7.35 -2.86
CA ALA A 212 6.30 -7.93 -4.13
C ALA A 212 7.50 -8.41 -4.95
N GLY A 213 7.23 -9.15 -6.00
CA GLY A 213 8.18 -9.45 -7.05
C GLY A 213 8.08 -8.46 -8.21
N HIS A 214 9.10 -8.39 -9.05
CA HIS A 214 9.16 -7.51 -10.21
C HIS A 214 9.81 -8.19 -11.40
N THR A 215 9.59 -7.66 -12.61
CA THR A 215 10.24 -8.14 -13.83
C THR A 215 11.40 -7.22 -14.22
N LYS A 216 12.58 -7.82 -14.46
CA LYS A 216 13.75 -7.10 -14.92
C LYS A 216 13.87 -7.17 -16.45
N PHE A 217 13.92 -6.03 -17.09
CA PHE A 217 14.26 -5.85 -18.49
C PHE A 217 15.71 -5.40 -18.67
N GLU A 218 16.15 -5.29 -19.91
CA GLU A 218 17.55 -4.90 -20.21
C GLU A 218 17.92 -3.53 -19.66
N ARG A 219 16.99 -2.54 -19.74
CA ARG A 219 17.24 -1.11 -19.40
C ARG A 219 16.54 -0.61 -18.17
N TYR A 220 15.52 -1.31 -17.68
CA TYR A 220 14.71 -0.92 -16.55
C TYR A 220 14.12 -2.13 -15.82
N ILE A 221 13.57 -1.89 -14.66
CA ILE A 221 12.80 -2.87 -13.90
C ILE A 221 11.35 -2.39 -13.89
N LEU A 222 10.43 -3.33 -14.13
CA LEU A 222 9.00 -3.07 -14.10
C LEU A 222 8.38 -3.75 -12.88
N ASP A 223 7.59 -3.00 -12.16
CA ASP A 223 6.81 -3.42 -11.01
C ASP A 223 5.59 -4.22 -11.50
N THR A 224 5.73 -5.54 -11.58
CA THR A 224 4.75 -6.42 -12.21
C THR A 224 3.95 -7.26 -11.22
N HIS A 225 4.45 -7.43 -10.02
CA HIS A 225 3.87 -8.29 -8.97
C HIS A 225 3.50 -9.69 -9.47
N ASP A 226 4.32 -10.27 -10.35
CA ASP A 226 4.06 -11.55 -11.03
C ASP A 226 5.09 -12.64 -10.75
N HIS A 227 6.00 -12.37 -9.81
CA HIS A 227 7.11 -13.26 -9.44
C HIS A 227 7.29 -13.35 -7.92
N PRO A 228 7.99 -14.38 -7.40
CA PRO A 228 8.43 -14.39 -6.02
C PRO A 228 9.29 -13.18 -5.68
N VAL A 229 9.25 -12.78 -4.42
CA VAL A 229 10.07 -11.66 -3.91
C VAL A 229 11.56 -11.98 -4.05
N LEU A 230 12.31 -11.09 -4.66
CA LEU A 230 13.74 -11.26 -4.89
C LEU A 230 14.56 -10.96 -3.62
N ASN A 231 15.73 -11.61 -3.52
CA ASN A 231 16.63 -11.43 -2.36
C ASN A 231 16.99 -9.97 -2.03
N PRO A 232 17.23 -9.06 -3.00
CA PRO A 232 17.47 -7.65 -2.67
C PRO A 232 16.28 -6.98 -1.98
N VAL A 233 15.05 -7.29 -2.41
CA VAL A 233 13.82 -6.76 -1.78
C VAL A 233 13.66 -7.31 -0.36
N TRP A 234 13.92 -8.61 -0.15
CA TRP A 234 13.95 -9.20 1.19
C TRP A 234 14.98 -8.53 2.12
N LYS A 235 16.16 -8.15 1.61
CA LYS A 235 17.15 -7.41 2.40
C LYS A 235 16.65 -6.03 2.79
N LEU A 236 16.01 -5.30 1.87
CA LEU A 236 15.40 -4.01 2.17
C LEU A 236 14.26 -4.16 3.19
N TYR A 237 13.42 -5.17 3.03
CA TYR A 237 12.38 -5.48 4.01
C TYR A 237 12.97 -5.74 5.40
N GLY A 238 14.04 -6.53 5.50
CA GLY A 238 14.73 -6.76 6.76
C GLY A 238 15.26 -5.47 7.40
N HIS A 239 15.81 -4.56 6.60
CA HIS A 239 16.23 -3.23 7.07
C HIS A 239 15.04 -2.38 7.55
N ALA A 240 13.94 -2.36 6.77
CA ALA A 240 12.73 -1.66 7.16
C ALA A 240 12.19 -2.17 8.52
N ILE A 241 12.09 -3.48 8.70
CA ILE A 241 11.64 -4.10 9.96
C ILE A 241 12.58 -3.78 11.14
N GLN A 242 13.89 -3.72 10.93
CA GLN A 242 14.82 -3.32 11.99
C GLN A 242 14.58 -1.88 12.46
N ARG A 243 14.15 -0.98 11.58
CA ARG A 243 13.88 0.43 11.90
C ARG A 243 12.48 0.67 12.44
N ILE A 244 11.49 0.03 11.83
CA ILE A 244 10.06 0.27 12.10
C ILE A 244 9.56 -0.63 13.25
N GLY A 245 10.10 -1.84 13.36
CA GLY A 245 9.56 -2.88 14.23
C GLY A 245 8.53 -3.76 13.51
N ARG A 246 7.80 -4.54 14.30
CA ARG A 246 6.72 -5.39 13.76
C ARG A 246 5.57 -4.50 13.28
N THR A 247 5.17 -4.69 12.03
CA THR A 247 4.03 -3.97 11.44
C THR A 247 3.30 -4.87 10.45
N ALA A 248 2.05 -4.53 10.13
CA ALA A 248 1.27 -5.27 9.15
C ALA A 248 2.04 -5.36 7.82
N THR A 249 2.35 -6.57 7.38
CA THR A 249 3.09 -6.81 6.14
C THR A 249 2.24 -7.62 5.18
N LEU A 250 2.16 -7.19 3.93
CA LEU A 250 1.43 -7.88 2.86
C LEU A 250 2.38 -8.36 1.77
N LEU A 251 2.23 -9.60 1.34
CA LEU A 251 2.73 -10.04 0.06
C LEU A 251 1.69 -9.72 -1.02
N GLU A 252 2.09 -8.88 -1.96
CA GLU A 252 1.29 -8.55 -3.12
C GLU A 252 1.67 -9.43 -4.33
N TRP A 253 0.64 -10.00 -4.98
CA TRP A 253 0.79 -10.81 -6.18
C TRP A 253 -0.42 -10.61 -7.08
N ASP A 254 -0.25 -9.92 -8.23
CA ASP A 254 -1.36 -9.36 -9.02
C ASP A 254 -1.51 -10.01 -10.39
N ASP A 255 -0.44 -10.50 -10.97
CA ASP A 255 -0.46 -11.18 -12.26
C ASP A 255 0.17 -12.58 -12.16
N ARG A 256 -0.18 -13.47 -13.09
CA ARG A 256 0.29 -14.87 -13.07
C ARG A 256 0.16 -15.52 -11.70
N ILE A 257 -0.96 -15.24 -11.04
CA ILE A 257 -1.19 -15.62 -9.64
C ILE A 257 -1.09 -17.13 -9.50
N PRO A 258 -0.12 -17.67 -8.71
CA PRO A 258 0.04 -19.10 -8.51
C PRO A 258 -1.01 -19.66 -7.55
N SER A 259 -0.85 -20.92 -7.12
CA SER A 259 -1.76 -21.50 -6.13
C SER A 259 -1.73 -20.72 -4.80
N PHE A 260 -2.82 -20.81 -4.04
CA PHE A 260 -2.89 -20.20 -2.72
C PHE A 260 -1.72 -20.61 -1.82
N ASP A 261 -1.39 -21.91 -1.80
CA ASP A 261 -0.32 -22.44 -0.94
C ASP A 261 1.05 -21.87 -1.31
N GLU A 262 1.32 -21.63 -2.60
CA GLU A 262 2.56 -21.01 -3.06
C GLU A 262 2.65 -19.53 -2.63
N VAL A 263 1.59 -18.75 -2.83
CA VAL A 263 1.53 -17.34 -2.39
C VAL A 263 1.68 -17.26 -0.87
N HIS A 264 0.95 -18.09 -0.13
CA HIS A 264 1.01 -18.11 1.32
C HIS A 264 2.39 -18.50 1.85
N ALA A 265 3.01 -19.52 1.26
CA ALA A 265 4.37 -19.93 1.61
C ALA A 265 5.41 -18.83 1.33
N GLU A 266 5.24 -18.06 0.25
CA GLU A 266 6.08 -16.89 -0.06
C GLU A 266 5.91 -15.81 1.00
N ALA A 267 4.67 -15.45 1.32
CA ALA A 267 4.35 -14.45 2.34
C ALA A 267 4.96 -14.78 3.71
N LEU A 268 4.87 -16.03 4.13
CA LEU A 268 5.40 -16.49 5.42
C LEU A 268 6.92 -16.38 5.55
N LYS A 269 7.66 -16.18 4.44
CA LYS A 269 9.10 -15.88 4.51
C LYS A 269 9.40 -14.59 5.26
N ALA A 270 8.46 -13.63 5.29
CA ALA A 270 8.58 -12.38 6.05
C ALA A 270 8.84 -12.64 7.54
N ASN A 271 8.31 -13.71 8.11
CA ASN A 271 8.52 -14.08 9.51
C ASN A 271 10.00 -14.22 9.91
N ARG A 272 10.90 -14.50 8.95
CA ARG A 272 12.35 -14.65 9.21
C ARG A 272 13.02 -13.34 9.62
N PHE A 273 12.39 -12.22 9.33
CA PHE A 273 12.90 -10.88 9.58
C PHE A 273 12.25 -10.22 10.80
N LEU A 274 11.13 -10.76 11.27
CA LEU A 274 10.42 -10.17 12.42
C LEU A 274 11.23 -10.39 13.70
N PRO A 275 11.37 -9.37 14.56
CA PRO A 275 12.03 -9.52 15.86
C PRO A 275 11.25 -10.56 16.69
N HIS A 276 11.99 -11.40 17.42
CA HIS A 276 11.37 -12.35 18.33
C HIS A 276 10.58 -11.59 19.41
N ALA A 277 9.41 -12.12 19.78
CA ALA A 277 8.46 -11.49 20.70
C ALA A 277 9.04 -11.10 22.08
N ASN A 278 10.26 -11.51 22.39
CA ASN A 278 10.93 -11.27 23.68
C ASN A 278 11.97 -10.13 23.69
N THR A 279 12.05 -9.30 22.65
CA THR A 279 13.11 -8.25 22.57
C THR A 279 12.56 -6.83 22.82
N ILE A 280 11.34 -6.70 23.34
CA ILE A 280 10.84 -5.41 23.84
C ILE A 280 10.92 -5.45 25.36
N ALA A 281 12.09 -5.24 25.90
CA ALA A 281 12.29 -4.90 27.30
C ALA A 281 13.62 -4.17 27.47
N ALA A 282 13.52 -2.93 27.84
CA ALA A 282 14.42 -2.00 28.53
C ALA A 282 14.69 -0.73 27.75
#